data_f79863b2a1ae7fedd9310579e24d9de1
#
_entry.id   f79863b2a1ae7fedd9310579e24d9de1
#
_cell.length_a   1.000
_cell.length_b   1.000
_cell.length_c   1.000
_cell.angle_alpha   90.00
_cell.angle_beta   90.00
_cell.angle_gamma   90.00
#
_symmetry.space_group_name_H-M   'P 1'
#
loop_
_entity.id
_entity.type
_entity.pdbx_description
1 polymer ?
#
loop_
_entity_poly.entity_id
_entity_poly.type
_entity_poly.pdbx_seq_one_letter_code
_entity_poly.pdbx_strand_id
1 'polypeptide(L)'
;CDVGMLLSADMDYQDRSEIIFNEIKRAHSAYKLNNGIIKIYHIGRNKKRIFDANVYFWNGIIWENIKIHTDFKKSMKLFSDGSGKKEYDENFLRFKNGNNESTRNYFHCFCDIVKNVKDKHTGGIPQLVGLYNGSKFNGMYHGTIVDGQAYYQGLKMGNIYGMSNIRWYNENFEICDWNTKQREANAMVQPISKRATP
;
A
#
# COMPACT_ATOMS: atom_id res chain seq x y z
N CYS A 1 -23.04 6.67 1.74
CA CYS A 1 -23.41 5.87 0.57
C CYS A 1 -22.42 4.74 0.43
N ASP A 2 -22.91 3.51 0.37
CA ASP A 2 -22.03 2.36 0.21
C ASP A 2 -21.68 2.18 -1.27
N VAL A 3 -20.52 2.68 -1.68
CA VAL A 3 -20.03 2.57 -3.06
C VAL A 3 -19.91 1.11 -3.47
N GLY A 4 -19.69 0.19 -2.51
CA GLY A 4 -19.63 -1.23 -2.77
C GLY A 4 -20.88 -1.82 -3.42
N MET A 5 -22.05 -1.25 -3.15
CA MET A 5 -23.29 -1.68 -3.80
C MET A 5 -23.39 -1.32 -5.28
N LEU A 6 -22.61 -0.35 -5.74
CA LEU A 6 -22.59 0.10 -7.13
C LEU A 6 -21.56 -0.67 -7.98
N LEU A 7 -20.69 -1.46 -7.34
CA LEU A 7 -19.58 -2.13 -7.99
C LEU A 7 -19.85 -3.62 -8.15
N SER A 8 -20.00 -4.06 -9.39
CA SER A 8 -20.04 -5.50 -9.73
C SER A 8 -18.62 -6.07 -9.86
N ALA A 9 -18.47 -7.34 -9.47
CA ALA A 9 -17.21 -8.07 -9.63
C ALA A 9 -16.77 -8.18 -11.10
N ASP A 10 -17.74 -8.20 -12.04
CA ASP A 10 -17.50 -8.33 -13.48
C ASP A 10 -17.28 -6.99 -14.20
N MET A 11 -17.43 -5.90 -13.47
CA MET A 11 -17.25 -4.55 -14.04
C MET A 11 -15.80 -4.31 -14.43
N ASP A 12 -15.57 -3.68 -15.59
CA ASP A 12 -14.23 -3.29 -16.01
C ASP A 12 -13.62 -2.26 -15.05
N TYR A 13 -12.28 -2.23 -14.99
CA TYR A 13 -11.57 -1.27 -14.15
C TYR A 13 -11.94 0.18 -14.49
N GLN A 14 -12.07 0.50 -15.79
CA GLN A 14 -12.37 1.86 -16.23
C GLN A 14 -13.75 2.30 -15.73
N ASP A 15 -14.76 1.45 -15.87
CA ASP A 15 -16.12 1.73 -15.42
C ASP A 15 -16.16 1.91 -13.90
N ARG A 16 -15.48 1.03 -13.15
CA ARG A 16 -15.34 1.16 -11.68
C ARG A 16 -14.66 2.46 -11.29
N SER A 17 -13.58 2.81 -12.01
CA SER A 17 -12.82 4.03 -11.75
C SER A 17 -13.68 5.27 -11.94
N GLU A 18 -14.53 5.29 -12.95
CA GLU A 18 -15.44 6.41 -13.21
C GLU A 18 -16.51 6.54 -12.13
N ILE A 19 -17.13 5.43 -11.72
CA ILE A 19 -18.12 5.44 -10.63
C ILE A 19 -17.48 5.94 -9.34
N ILE A 20 -16.34 5.41 -8.94
CA ILE A 20 -15.63 5.82 -7.74
C ILE A 20 -15.28 7.31 -7.80
N PHE A 21 -14.75 7.78 -8.92
CA PHE A 21 -14.41 9.18 -9.11
C PHE A 21 -15.59 10.11 -8.97
N ASN A 22 -16.73 9.76 -9.55
CA ASN A 22 -17.96 10.55 -9.46
C ASN A 22 -18.52 10.58 -8.04
N GLU A 23 -18.49 9.45 -7.31
CA GLU A 23 -18.92 9.40 -5.92
C GLU A 23 -17.99 10.20 -4.98
N ILE A 24 -16.69 10.20 -5.22
CA ILE A 24 -15.74 11.05 -4.49
C ILE A 24 -16.07 12.53 -4.70
N LYS A 25 -16.32 12.95 -5.93
CA LYS A 25 -16.73 14.33 -6.26
C LYS A 25 -18.02 14.71 -5.56
N ARG A 26 -19.02 13.83 -5.60
CA ARG A 26 -20.31 14.04 -4.95
C ARG A 26 -20.17 14.18 -3.43
N ALA A 27 -19.41 13.27 -2.81
CA ALA A 27 -19.14 13.32 -1.36
C ALA A 27 -18.38 14.58 -0.97
N HIS A 28 -17.34 14.95 -1.71
CA HIS A 28 -16.58 16.17 -1.46
C HIS A 28 -17.46 17.41 -1.52
N SER A 29 -18.33 17.53 -2.52
CA SER A 29 -19.25 18.65 -2.65
C SER A 29 -20.26 18.71 -1.51
N ALA A 30 -20.78 17.56 -1.06
CA ALA A 30 -21.76 17.47 0.01
C ALA A 30 -21.19 17.88 1.38
N TYR A 31 -19.95 17.53 1.66
CA TYR A 31 -19.34 17.78 2.96
C TYR A 31 -18.56 19.10 3.07
N LYS A 32 -18.49 19.89 1.97
CA LYS A 32 -17.75 21.16 1.92
C LYS A 32 -16.36 21.05 2.56
N LEU A 33 -15.66 19.96 2.24
CA LEU A 33 -14.32 19.70 2.78
C LEU A 33 -13.39 20.86 2.44
N ASN A 34 -12.57 21.25 3.40
CA ASN A 34 -11.68 22.42 3.31
C ASN A 34 -10.78 22.38 2.08
N ASN A 35 -10.31 23.55 1.66
CA ASN A 35 -9.52 23.84 0.46
C ASN A 35 -8.12 23.18 0.40
N GLY A 36 -7.92 22.07 1.09
CA GLY A 36 -6.66 21.31 1.05
C GLY A 36 -6.51 20.49 -0.24
N ILE A 37 -5.28 20.13 -0.54
CA ILE A 37 -4.96 19.16 -1.61
C ILE A 37 -5.38 17.76 -1.16
N ILE A 38 -6.12 17.05 -2.02
CA ILE A 38 -6.51 15.65 -1.76
C ILE A 38 -6.01 14.79 -2.90
N LYS A 39 -5.39 13.66 -2.57
CA LYS A 39 -5.01 12.62 -3.54
C LYS A 39 -5.53 11.27 -3.08
N ILE A 40 -6.25 10.60 -3.97
CA ILE A 40 -6.77 9.25 -3.74
C ILE A 40 -6.24 8.35 -4.85
N TYR A 41 -5.53 7.31 -4.46
CA TYR A 41 -4.94 6.34 -5.40
C TYR A 41 -5.89 5.15 -5.54
N HIS A 42 -6.36 4.93 -6.76
CA HIS A 42 -7.17 3.77 -7.10
C HIS A 42 -6.35 2.84 -7.99
N ILE A 43 -6.12 1.63 -7.51
CA ILE A 43 -5.35 0.61 -8.22
C ILE A 43 -6.21 -0.63 -8.35
N GLY A 44 -6.25 -1.21 -9.53
CA GLY A 44 -7.05 -2.39 -9.79
C GLY A 44 -6.55 -3.17 -11.00
N ARG A 45 -7.41 -4.01 -11.54
CA ARG A 45 -7.16 -4.77 -12.77
C ARG A 45 -8.32 -4.61 -13.73
N ASN A 46 -7.97 -4.54 -15.00
CA ASN A 46 -8.94 -4.60 -16.09
C ASN A 46 -9.31 -6.06 -16.43
N LYS A 47 -10.23 -6.25 -17.37
CA LYS A 47 -10.69 -7.57 -17.85
C LYS A 47 -9.57 -8.44 -18.40
N LYS A 48 -8.48 -7.84 -18.89
CA LYS A 48 -7.29 -8.55 -19.38
C LYS A 48 -6.33 -8.92 -18.25
N ARG A 49 -6.70 -8.69 -16.99
CA ARG A 49 -5.90 -8.91 -15.78
C ARG A 49 -4.63 -8.06 -15.72
N ILE A 50 -4.55 -7.00 -16.51
CA ILE A 50 -3.46 -6.02 -16.47
C ILE A 50 -3.76 -5.03 -15.35
N PHE A 51 -2.74 -4.59 -14.65
CA PHE A 51 -2.87 -3.54 -13.64
C PHE A 51 -3.17 -2.20 -14.31
N ASP A 52 -4.15 -1.53 -13.75
CA ASP A 52 -4.46 -0.14 -14.06
C ASP A 52 -4.47 0.67 -12.77
N ALA A 53 -4.06 1.93 -12.85
CA ALA A 53 -4.04 2.82 -11.71
C ALA A 53 -4.39 4.26 -12.11
N ASN A 54 -5.13 4.91 -11.23
CA ASN A 54 -5.50 6.31 -11.34
C ASN A 54 -5.21 7.07 -10.05
N VAL A 55 -4.91 8.36 -10.18
CA VAL A 55 -4.94 9.31 -9.07
C VAL A 55 -6.13 10.23 -9.26
N TYR A 56 -7.02 10.27 -8.30
CA TYR A 56 -8.05 11.29 -8.21
C TYR A 56 -7.49 12.45 -7.41
N PHE A 57 -7.27 13.55 -8.06
CA PHE A 57 -6.55 14.68 -7.51
C PHE A 57 -7.45 15.90 -7.39
N TRP A 58 -7.60 16.42 -6.17
CA TRP A 58 -8.21 17.72 -5.90
C TRP A 58 -7.09 18.73 -5.68
N ASN A 59 -7.03 19.74 -6.53
CA ASN A 59 -5.99 20.78 -6.47
C ASN A 59 -6.41 22.02 -5.67
N GLY A 60 -7.55 21.97 -4.98
CA GLY A 60 -8.17 23.09 -4.27
C GLY A 60 -9.28 23.80 -5.07
N ILE A 61 -9.41 23.49 -6.37
CA ILE A 61 -10.36 24.15 -7.27
C ILE A 61 -11.19 23.10 -8.05
N ILE A 62 -10.51 22.12 -8.65
CA ILE A 62 -11.16 21.10 -9.48
C ILE A 62 -10.62 19.71 -9.15
N TRP A 63 -11.43 18.69 -9.44
CA TRP A 63 -11.03 17.30 -9.44
C TRP A 63 -10.49 16.89 -10.80
N GLU A 64 -9.35 16.22 -10.79
CA GLU A 64 -8.71 15.63 -11.96
C GLU A 64 -8.62 14.11 -11.78
N ASN A 65 -8.82 13.35 -12.87
CA ASN A 65 -8.60 11.91 -12.91
C ASN A 65 -7.36 11.64 -13.77
N ILE A 66 -6.25 11.32 -13.14
CA ILE A 66 -4.95 11.17 -13.78
C ILE A 66 -4.61 9.69 -13.86
N LYS A 67 -4.47 9.16 -15.07
CA LYS A 67 -4.03 7.77 -15.28
C LYS A 67 -2.54 7.63 -15.00
N ILE A 68 -2.19 6.60 -14.21
CA ILE A 68 -0.80 6.24 -13.92
C ILE A 68 -0.39 5.13 -14.89
N HIS A 69 0.79 5.27 -15.47
CA HIS A 69 1.38 4.21 -16.29
C HIS A 69 1.77 3.01 -15.44
N THR A 70 1.31 1.81 -15.80
CA THR A 70 1.48 0.56 -15.03
C THR A 70 2.12 -0.58 -15.82
N ASP A 71 2.59 -0.33 -17.03
CA ASP A 71 3.25 -1.36 -17.85
C ASP A 71 4.73 -1.49 -17.47
N PHE A 72 4.99 -2.33 -16.46
CA PHE A 72 6.35 -2.56 -15.96
C PHE A 72 6.79 -3.99 -16.17
N LYS A 73 7.97 -4.15 -16.75
CA LYS A 73 8.63 -5.45 -16.94
C LYS A 73 9.41 -5.92 -15.71
N LYS A 74 9.56 -5.07 -14.69
CA LYS A 74 10.31 -5.35 -13.47
C LYS A 74 9.69 -4.64 -12.26
N SER A 75 10.01 -5.12 -11.06
CA SER A 75 9.62 -4.44 -9.82
C SER A 75 10.18 -3.04 -9.78
N MET A 76 9.33 -2.06 -9.51
CA MET A 76 9.73 -0.67 -9.33
C MET A 76 8.74 0.07 -8.45
N LYS A 77 9.18 1.19 -7.88
CA LYS A 77 8.30 2.13 -7.20
C LYS A 77 7.51 2.93 -8.21
N LEU A 78 6.20 2.92 -8.09
CA LEU A 78 5.33 3.77 -8.89
C LEU A 78 5.39 5.23 -8.45
N PHE A 79 5.16 5.42 -7.17
CA PHE A 79 5.16 6.74 -6.54
C PHE A 79 5.42 6.61 -5.04
N SER A 80 5.80 7.72 -4.42
CA SER A 80 5.70 7.97 -2.99
C SER A 80 5.00 9.30 -2.81
N ASP A 81 4.18 9.42 -1.76
CA ASP A 81 3.44 10.63 -1.48
C ASP A 81 3.26 10.83 0.04
N GLY A 82 2.81 12.01 0.44
CA GLY A 82 2.66 12.38 1.84
C GLY A 82 3.83 13.21 2.37
N SER A 83 3.71 13.66 3.61
CA SER A 83 4.68 14.55 4.25
C SER A 83 6.07 13.90 4.43
N GLY A 84 6.12 12.59 4.66
CA GLY A 84 7.38 11.81 4.75
C GLY A 84 8.03 11.44 3.42
N LYS A 85 7.47 11.86 2.27
CA LYS A 85 7.96 11.48 0.94
C LYS A 85 9.44 11.79 0.71
N LYS A 86 9.88 12.98 1.08
CA LYS A 86 11.27 13.39 0.88
C LYS A 86 12.24 12.49 1.64
N GLU A 87 11.96 12.24 2.89
CA GLU A 87 12.78 11.38 3.75
C GLU A 87 12.79 9.93 3.22
N TYR A 88 11.65 9.42 2.75
CA TYR A 88 11.58 8.11 2.11
C TYR A 88 12.45 8.03 0.85
N ASP A 89 12.35 9.01 -0.05
CA ASP A 89 13.08 9.00 -1.31
C ASP A 89 14.61 9.10 -1.08
N GLU A 90 15.06 9.92 -0.14
CA GLU A 90 16.47 10.06 0.24
C GLU A 90 17.03 8.77 0.87
N ASN A 91 16.29 8.17 1.80
CA ASN A 91 16.71 6.91 2.42
C ASN A 91 16.68 5.75 1.42
N PHE A 92 15.68 5.69 0.55
CA PHE A 92 15.62 4.65 -0.47
C PHE A 92 16.83 4.68 -1.40
N LEU A 93 17.33 5.85 -1.77
CA LEU A 93 18.56 5.99 -2.56
C LEU A 93 19.76 5.38 -1.84
N ARG A 94 19.86 5.53 -0.52
CA ARG A 94 20.92 4.90 0.29
C ARG A 94 20.78 3.38 0.36
N PHE A 95 19.56 2.86 0.45
CA PHE A 95 19.28 1.42 0.38
C PHE A 95 19.61 0.83 -1.00
N LYS A 96 19.51 1.62 -2.06
CA LYS A 96 19.74 1.19 -3.45
C LYS A 96 21.22 0.95 -3.77
N ASN A 97 22.16 1.49 -3.01
CA ASN A 97 23.60 1.33 -3.24
C ASN A 97 24.04 -0.14 -3.04
N GLY A 98 23.77 -1.00 -4.05
CA GLY A 98 24.19 -2.39 -4.12
C GLY A 98 23.09 -3.44 -4.11
N ASN A 99 21.84 -3.11 -3.86
CA ASN A 99 20.73 -4.06 -3.87
C ASN A 99 19.78 -3.83 -5.04
N ASN A 100 19.37 -4.92 -5.69
CA ASN A 100 18.35 -4.88 -6.73
C ASN A 100 17.03 -4.27 -6.20
N GLU A 101 16.40 -3.44 -7.00
CA GLU A 101 15.06 -2.94 -6.72
C GLU A 101 14.10 -4.12 -6.59
N SER A 102 13.53 -4.32 -5.41
CA SER A 102 12.57 -5.37 -5.12
C SER A 102 11.45 -4.85 -4.25
N THR A 103 10.27 -5.46 -4.34
CA THR A 103 9.13 -5.13 -3.47
C THR A 103 9.52 -5.18 -1.99
N ARG A 104 10.39 -6.11 -1.63
CA ARG A 104 10.92 -6.27 -0.27
C ARG A 104 11.70 -5.06 0.19
N ASN A 105 12.64 -4.59 -0.64
CA ASN A 105 13.45 -3.41 -0.30
C ASN A 105 12.60 -2.16 -0.16
N TYR A 106 11.57 -2.00 -1.00
CA TYR A 106 10.62 -0.91 -0.87
C TYR A 106 9.86 -0.94 0.44
N PHE A 107 9.33 -2.11 0.82
CA PHE A 107 8.56 -2.27 2.05
C PHE A 107 9.45 -2.13 3.29
N HIS A 108 10.64 -2.75 3.30
CA HIS A 108 11.58 -2.63 4.42
C HIS A 108 12.02 -1.18 4.64
N CYS A 109 12.38 -0.46 3.58
CA CYS A 109 12.69 0.96 3.65
C CYS A 109 11.51 1.78 4.19
N PHE A 110 10.29 1.46 3.75
CA PHE A 110 9.08 2.10 4.25
C PHE A 110 8.88 1.87 5.75
N CYS A 111 9.03 0.65 6.23
CA CYS A 111 8.94 0.33 7.66
C CYS A 111 10.00 1.06 8.49
N ASP A 112 11.25 1.08 8.02
CA ASP A 112 12.36 1.77 8.70
C ASP A 112 12.08 3.28 8.83
N ILE A 113 11.54 3.88 7.79
CA ILE A 113 11.21 5.30 7.80
C ILE A 113 10.04 5.60 8.71
N VAL A 114 8.93 4.87 8.59
CA VAL A 114 7.76 5.08 9.45
C VAL A 114 8.13 4.96 10.93
N LYS A 115 9.09 4.10 11.26
CA LYS A 115 9.59 3.92 12.63
C LYS A 115 10.48 5.07 13.11
N ASN A 116 11.27 5.67 12.21
CA ASN A 116 12.33 6.62 12.57
C ASN A 116 12.07 8.06 12.08
N VAL A 117 10.95 8.30 11.39
CA VAL A 117 10.64 9.58 10.78
C VAL A 117 10.49 10.70 11.83
N LYS A 118 11.02 11.86 11.50
CA LYS A 118 10.91 13.07 12.34
C LYS A 118 9.63 13.87 12.07
N ASP A 119 8.98 13.60 10.96
CA ASP A 119 7.75 14.27 10.57
C ASP A 119 6.59 13.87 11.48
N LYS A 120 5.97 14.86 12.11
CA LYS A 120 4.85 14.68 13.05
C LYS A 120 3.56 14.13 12.39
N HIS A 121 3.46 14.25 11.08
CA HIS A 121 2.27 13.82 10.31
C HIS A 121 2.46 12.44 9.64
N THR A 122 3.67 11.90 9.69
CA THR A 122 3.99 10.55 9.21
C THR A 122 4.24 9.65 10.41
N GLY A 123 3.63 8.48 10.44
CA GLY A 123 3.83 7.52 11.52
C GLY A 123 2.74 6.46 11.57
N GLY A 124 2.67 5.77 12.71
CA GLY A 124 1.75 4.67 12.91
C GLY A 124 2.34 3.34 12.47
N ILE A 125 1.48 2.37 12.22
CA ILE A 125 1.89 1.02 11.82
C ILE A 125 1.80 0.87 10.31
N PRO A 126 2.84 0.31 9.65
CA PRO A 126 2.80 0.01 8.22
C PRO A 126 1.60 -0.87 7.87
N GLN A 127 0.84 -0.45 6.86
CA GLN A 127 -0.27 -1.22 6.31
C GLN A 127 0.13 -1.72 4.92
N LEU A 128 -0.20 -2.96 4.63
CA LEU A 128 0.15 -3.62 3.39
C LEU A 128 -1.08 -4.17 2.68
N VAL A 129 -1.25 -3.77 1.42
CA VAL A 129 -2.27 -4.31 0.53
C VAL A 129 -1.59 -4.90 -0.69
N GLY A 130 -1.98 -6.11 -1.06
CA GLY A 130 -1.50 -6.78 -2.27
C GLY A 130 -2.62 -7.00 -3.28
N LEU A 131 -2.31 -6.77 -4.56
CA LEU A 131 -3.13 -7.20 -5.69
C LEU A 131 -2.41 -8.34 -6.42
N TYR A 132 -3.03 -9.50 -6.46
CA TYR A 132 -2.40 -10.72 -6.98
C TYR A 132 -3.02 -11.19 -8.30
N ASN A 133 -2.20 -11.85 -9.13
CA ASN A 133 -2.64 -12.41 -10.40
C ASN A 133 -3.19 -13.84 -10.23
N GLY A 134 -4.09 -14.05 -9.27
CA GLY A 134 -4.68 -15.36 -8.99
C GLY A 134 -6.18 -15.39 -9.27
N SER A 135 -6.71 -16.58 -9.57
CA SER A 135 -8.14 -16.78 -9.83
C SER A 135 -9.03 -16.57 -8.59
N LYS A 136 -8.46 -16.57 -7.39
CA LYS A 136 -9.21 -16.51 -6.13
C LYS A 136 -9.10 -15.19 -5.35
N PHE A 137 -8.09 -14.35 -5.63
CA PHE A 137 -7.86 -13.12 -4.86
C PHE A 137 -7.49 -11.96 -5.76
N ASN A 138 -8.39 -11.01 -5.91
CA ASN A 138 -8.12 -9.79 -6.67
C ASN A 138 -7.32 -8.76 -5.85
N GLY A 139 -7.53 -8.72 -4.56
CA GLY A 139 -6.78 -7.90 -3.62
C GLY A 139 -7.02 -8.39 -2.20
N MET A 140 -6.02 -8.24 -1.35
CA MET A 140 -6.16 -8.55 0.07
C MET A 140 -5.33 -7.60 0.93
N TYR A 141 -5.85 -7.27 2.10
CA TYR A 141 -5.05 -6.71 3.16
C TYR A 141 -4.17 -7.79 3.77
N HIS A 142 -2.94 -7.43 4.06
CA HIS A 142 -2.03 -8.29 4.80
C HIS A 142 -1.91 -7.83 6.23
N GLY A 143 -1.67 -8.77 7.13
CA GLY A 143 -1.25 -8.45 8.47
C GLY A 143 0.23 -8.06 8.48
N THR A 144 0.60 -7.17 9.39
CA THR A 144 1.98 -6.78 9.64
C THR A 144 2.38 -7.14 11.06
N ILE A 145 3.61 -7.61 11.22
CA ILE A 145 4.22 -7.87 12.53
C ILE A 145 5.36 -6.88 12.72
N VAL A 146 5.19 -6.00 13.70
CA VAL A 146 6.12 -4.93 14.02
C VAL A 146 6.49 -5.04 15.49
N ASP A 147 7.78 -5.11 15.80
CA ASP A 147 8.31 -5.28 17.16
C ASP A 147 7.61 -6.45 17.91
N GLY A 148 7.38 -7.57 17.23
CA GLY A 148 6.74 -8.77 17.78
C GLY A 148 5.22 -8.64 18.07
N GLN A 149 4.60 -7.55 17.65
CA GLN A 149 3.16 -7.32 17.77
C GLN A 149 2.50 -7.43 16.40
N ALA A 150 1.33 -8.03 16.36
CA ALA A 150 0.56 -8.18 15.12
C ALA A 150 -0.45 -7.04 14.94
N TYR A 151 -0.55 -6.54 13.71
CA TYR A 151 -1.46 -5.47 13.33
C TYR A 151 -2.18 -5.82 12.03
N TYR A 152 -3.45 -5.49 11.95
CA TYR A 152 -4.25 -5.63 10.74
C TYR A 152 -5.02 -4.34 10.48
N GLN A 153 -4.88 -3.79 9.28
CA GLN A 153 -5.45 -2.48 8.92
C GLN A 153 -5.10 -1.36 9.92
N GLY A 154 -3.86 -1.38 10.44
CA GLY A 154 -3.37 -0.39 11.40
C GLY A 154 -3.80 -0.63 12.86
N LEU A 155 -4.69 -1.58 13.13
CA LEU A 155 -5.18 -1.91 14.46
C LEU A 155 -4.34 -3.02 15.09
N LYS A 156 -3.95 -2.86 16.35
CA LYS A 156 -3.27 -3.91 17.11
C LYS A 156 -4.22 -5.09 17.34
N MET A 157 -3.74 -6.27 16.95
CA MET A 157 -4.53 -7.50 17.08
C MET A 157 -4.25 -8.14 18.43
N GLY A 158 -5.33 -8.42 19.17
CA GLY A 158 -5.28 -9.30 20.34
C GLY A 158 -5.31 -10.78 19.92
N ASN A 159 -5.58 -11.68 20.89
CA ASN A 159 -5.75 -13.11 20.62
C ASN A 159 -7.12 -13.38 19.94
N ILE A 160 -7.27 -12.99 18.69
CA ILE A 160 -8.51 -13.17 17.95
C ILE A 160 -8.38 -14.46 17.11
N TYR A 161 -9.27 -15.40 17.38
CA TYR A 161 -9.43 -16.61 16.57
C TYR A 161 -9.98 -16.26 15.19
N GLY A 162 -9.51 -16.92 14.13
CA GLY A 162 -10.11 -16.81 12.80
C GLY A 162 -9.31 -16.05 11.75
N MET A 163 -8.05 -15.72 11.99
CA MET A 163 -7.18 -14.99 11.05
C MET A 163 -6.36 -15.89 10.10
N SER A 164 -6.76 -17.16 9.93
CA SER A 164 -6.05 -18.12 9.07
C SER A 164 -5.96 -17.74 7.60
N ASN A 165 -6.86 -16.87 7.13
CA ASN A 165 -6.89 -16.42 5.74
C ASN A 165 -6.03 -15.17 5.50
N ILE A 166 -5.42 -14.62 6.54
CA ILE A 166 -4.57 -13.43 6.43
C ILE A 166 -3.11 -13.89 6.32
N ARG A 167 -2.42 -13.37 5.33
CA ARG A 167 -0.98 -13.56 5.21
C ARG A 167 -0.27 -12.47 6.01
N TRP A 168 0.65 -12.87 6.87
CA TRP A 168 1.38 -11.99 7.78
C TRP A 168 2.80 -11.74 7.32
N TYR A 169 3.28 -10.52 7.43
CA TYR A 169 4.63 -10.13 7.06
C TYR A 169 5.29 -9.34 8.18
N ASN A 170 6.57 -9.61 8.45
CA ASN A 170 7.37 -8.76 9.31
C ASN A 170 7.93 -7.54 8.56
N GLU A 171 8.66 -6.68 9.25
CA GLU A 171 9.26 -5.46 8.71
C GLU A 171 10.29 -5.74 7.59
N ASN A 172 10.81 -6.95 7.51
CA ASN A 172 11.69 -7.41 6.43
C ASN A 172 10.93 -7.98 5.23
N PHE A 173 9.60 -7.90 5.21
CA PHE A 173 8.76 -8.53 4.19
C PHE A 173 8.93 -10.07 4.14
N GLU A 174 9.14 -10.70 5.27
CA GLU A 174 9.19 -12.15 5.41
C GLU A 174 7.86 -12.66 5.93
N ILE A 175 7.41 -13.80 5.40
CA ILE A 175 6.16 -14.43 5.84
C ILE A 175 6.35 -14.93 7.28
N CYS A 176 5.36 -14.66 8.12
CA CYS A 176 5.36 -14.99 9.54
C CYS A 176 4.16 -15.83 9.92
N ASP A 177 4.36 -16.69 10.89
CA ASP A 177 3.29 -17.40 11.58
C ASP A 177 2.55 -16.45 12.52
N TRP A 178 1.24 -16.45 12.43
CA TRP A 178 0.38 -15.60 13.24
C TRP A 178 0.51 -15.88 14.74
N ASN A 179 0.61 -17.16 15.14
CA ASN A 179 0.57 -17.52 16.56
C ASN A 179 1.89 -17.18 17.25
N THR A 180 3.00 -17.53 16.62
CA THR A 180 4.33 -17.30 17.17
C THR A 180 4.88 -15.91 16.92
N LYS A 181 4.32 -15.17 15.94
CA LYS A 181 4.83 -13.89 15.44
C LYS A 181 6.24 -14.00 14.83
N GLN A 182 6.72 -15.20 14.62
CA GLN A 182 8.06 -15.48 14.08
C GLN A 182 7.99 -15.75 12.58
N ARG A 183 9.09 -15.52 11.89
CA ARG A 183 9.24 -15.90 10.49
C ARG A 183 9.00 -17.40 10.31
N GLU A 184 8.20 -17.78 9.32
CA GLU A 184 8.01 -19.18 8.96
C GLU A 184 9.35 -19.84 8.53
N ALA A 185 9.54 -21.10 8.85
CA ALA A 185 10.81 -21.81 8.57
C ALA A 185 11.14 -21.86 7.07
N ASN A 186 10.11 -21.97 6.22
CA ASN A 186 10.23 -22.01 4.77
C ASN A 186 10.15 -20.63 4.11
N ALA A 187 9.94 -19.56 4.87
CA ALA A 187 9.94 -18.22 4.32
C ALA A 187 11.33 -17.82 3.84
N MET A 188 11.39 -17.21 2.67
CA MET A 188 12.67 -16.74 2.11
C MET A 188 13.25 -15.64 3.00
N VAL A 189 14.46 -15.87 3.52
CA VAL A 189 15.20 -14.88 4.32
C VAL A 189 15.55 -13.67 3.47
N GLN A 190 15.36 -12.49 4.02
CA GLN A 190 15.82 -11.26 3.39
C GLN A 190 17.33 -11.12 3.50
N PRO A 191 18.02 -10.75 2.43
CA PRO A 191 19.38 -10.26 2.58
C PRO A 191 19.34 -9.02 3.48
N ILE A 192 20.11 -9.04 4.55
CA ILE A 192 20.27 -7.87 5.42
C ILE A 192 20.81 -6.74 4.55
N SER A 193 20.05 -5.67 4.41
CA SER A 193 20.58 -4.48 3.76
C SER A 193 21.72 -3.97 4.61
N LYS A 194 22.93 -4.04 4.08
CA LYS A 194 24.05 -3.34 4.70
C LYS A 194 23.71 -1.85 4.62
N ARG A 195 23.25 -1.27 5.74
CA ARG A 195 23.20 0.19 5.87
C ARG A 195 24.58 0.68 5.47
N ALA A 196 24.66 1.54 4.48
CA ALA A 196 25.89 2.28 4.29
C ALA A 196 26.13 3.02 5.61
N THR A 197 27.17 2.64 6.34
CA THR A 197 27.63 3.38 7.52
C THR A 197 27.84 4.83 7.09
N PRO A 198 27.40 5.79 7.89
CA PRO A 198 27.53 7.21 7.56
C PRO A 198 28.97 7.60 7.37
#